data_adc990ad12dd3e34a34af7b70add8e27
#
_entry.id   adc990ad12dd3e34a34af7b70add8e27
#
_cell.length_a   1.000
_cell.length_b   1.000
_cell.length_c   1.000
_cell.angle_alpha   90.00
_cell.angle_beta   90.00
_cell.angle_gamma   90.00
#
_symmetry.space_group_name_H-M   'P 1'
#
loop_
_entity.id
_entity.type
_entity.pdbx_description
1 polymer ?
#
loop_
_entity_poly.entity_id
_entity_poly.type
_entity_poly.pdbx_seq_one_letter_code
_entity_poly.pdbx_strand_id
1 'polypeptide(L)'
;MKKSILITLMISLSLLIAACGNGNTASNNGNNEEANNDTSSTGTFTIGVIPAQTEGAMEGAMDKLQSILTDELGRDVEVEVYPDYNGVVEAMNYEKIDMAYFGPLSYVIANDKSGAKAIITQLIDGEPFYHSYIITHSDNPWNSLEELLENSQDVNFAFGDPNSTSGSLIPSIELQDRGVYQSDDEHEFASVRFTGSHDATALAVQNQQVEAGAIDSAIFNQLVESGKIDGEQIRTIWESDKLFQYPWAVHQNTDEETIEALQSAFLAIEDQEVLDAFGATGFTEASNEDYESIRQAALKQGLIEE
;
A
#
# COMPACT_ATOMS: atom_id res chain seq x y z
N MET A 1 -7.03 60.13 12.79
CA MET A 1 -8.48 60.38 12.67
C MET A 1 -9.14 58.99 12.71
N LYS A 2 -9.63 58.55 13.91
CA LYS A 2 -11.02 58.60 14.40
C LYS A 2 -11.98 58.01 13.36
N LYS A 3 -12.64 56.87 13.60
CA LYS A 3 -13.77 56.49 14.49
C LYS A 3 -14.01 54.99 14.27
N SER A 4 -14.02 54.05 15.18
CA SER A 4 -14.99 53.75 16.27
C SER A 4 -16.45 53.71 15.83
N ILE A 5 -17.12 52.61 16.18
CA ILE A 5 -18.52 52.44 16.64
C ILE A 5 -18.91 50.98 16.36
N LEU A 6 -19.05 50.11 17.33
CA LEU A 6 -20.01 49.84 18.40
C LEU A 6 -21.14 48.90 17.99
N ILE A 7 -21.13 47.69 18.60
CA ILE A 7 -22.15 46.97 19.41
C ILE A 7 -23.57 46.89 18.85
N THR A 8 -24.11 45.68 18.72
CA THR A 8 -25.40 45.39 19.34
C THR A 8 -25.58 43.88 19.62
N LEU A 9 -25.71 43.55 20.84
CA LEU A 9 -26.13 42.33 21.52
C LEU A 9 -27.66 42.19 21.38
N MET A 10 -28.19 41.01 21.03
CA MET A 10 -29.58 40.68 21.34
C MET A 10 -29.73 39.22 21.77
N ILE A 11 -30.12 39.13 22.99
CA ILE A 11 -30.58 37.97 23.79
C ILE A 11 -32.09 37.82 23.59
N SER A 12 -32.58 36.62 23.38
CA SER A 12 -33.94 36.18 23.79
C SER A 12 -34.02 34.65 23.62
N LEU A 13 -34.01 33.92 24.64
CA LEU A 13 -35.00 33.60 25.67
C LEU A 13 -36.09 32.60 25.22
N SER A 14 -35.94 31.36 25.70
CA SER A 14 -36.89 30.40 26.21
C SER A 14 -38.25 30.16 25.52
N LEU A 15 -38.56 28.86 25.33
CA LEU A 15 -39.84 28.31 25.88
C LEU A 15 -39.75 26.76 25.95
N LEU A 16 -39.83 26.27 27.18
CA LEU A 16 -40.15 24.89 27.59
C LEU A 16 -41.65 24.64 27.37
N ILE A 17 -41.99 23.50 26.77
CA ILE A 17 -43.32 22.92 26.95
C ILE A 17 -43.13 21.46 27.35
N ALA A 18 -43.44 21.20 28.62
CA ALA A 18 -43.69 19.88 29.17
C ALA A 18 -45.17 19.53 28.94
N ALA A 19 -45.45 18.34 28.46
CA ALA A 19 -46.78 17.74 28.53
C ALA A 19 -46.66 16.29 29.03
N CYS A 20 -47.07 16.10 30.27
CA CYS A 20 -47.40 14.80 30.87
C CYS A 20 -48.78 14.35 30.43
N GLY A 21 -48.98 13.04 30.27
CA GLY A 21 -50.29 12.42 30.06
C GLY A 21 -50.15 10.90 30.06
N ASN A 22 -50.26 10.36 31.10
CA ASN A 22 -50.90 9.36 31.96
C ASN A 22 -51.57 8.15 31.27
N GLY A 23 -51.01 6.95 31.55
CA GLY A 23 -51.62 5.73 32.12
C GLY A 23 -52.59 4.91 31.27
N ASN A 24 -52.32 3.64 31.06
CA ASN A 24 -52.97 2.52 31.77
C ASN A 24 -52.48 1.14 31.30
N THR A 25 -52.11 0.39 32.29
CA THR A 25 -52.11 -1.06 32.56
C THR A 25 -52.60 -2.08 31.51
N ALA A 26 -51.74 -3.13 31.45
CA ALA A 26 -51.99 -4.58 31.49
C ALA A 26 -52.23 -5.33 30.17
N SER A 27 -51.37 -6.24 29.74
CA SER A 27 -51.44 -7.68 30.07
C SER A 27 -50.43 -8.46 29.21
N ASN A 28 -49.57 -9.15 29.87
CA ASN A 28 -48.91 -10.41 29.63
C ASN A 28 -49.24 -11.13 28.31
N ASN A 29 -48.24 -11.32 27.44
CA ASN A 29 -47.99 -12.63 26.84
C ASN A 29 -46.50 -12.73 26.41
N GLY A 30 -45.85 -13.72 26.98
CA GLY A 30 -44.45 -14.03 26.61
C GLY A 30 -44.37 -14.62 25.19
N ASN A 31 -43.52 -14.04 24.42
CA ASN A 31 -42.80 -14.77 23.38
C ASN A 31 -41.33 -14.37 23.51
N ASN A 32 -40.52 -15.34 23.88
CA ASN A 32 -39.11 -15.30 23.67
C ASN A 32 -38.88 -15.27 22.14
N GLU A 33 -38.71 -14.10 21.60
CA GLU A 33 -37.94 -13.96 20.37
C GLU A 33 -36.47 -13.87 20.81
N GLU A 34 -35.76 -14.96 20.54
CA GLU A 34 -34.29 -14.93 20.47
C GLU A 34 -33.95 -13.80 19.53
N ALA A 35 -33.37 -12.73 20.07
CA ALA A 35 -32.73 -11.73 19.26
C ALA A 35 -31.53 -12.44 18.58
N ASN A 36 -31.72 -12.86 17.34
CA ASN A 36 -30.63 -13.06 16.43
C ASN A 36 -29.87 -11.74 16.38
N ASN A 37 -28.76 -11.72 17.02
CA ASN A 37 -27.76 -10.65 16.89
C ASN A 37 -27.09 -10.85 15.53
N ASP A 38 -27.82 -10.54 14.46
CA ASP A 38 -27.27 -10.41 13.13
C ASP A 38 -26.49 -9.08 13.13
N THR A 39 -25.25 -9.13 13.59
CA THR A 39 -24.27 -8.06 13.43
C THR A 39 -23.72 -8.11 12.00
N SER A 40 -24.58 -8.00 10.99
CA SER A 40 -24.11 -7.58 9.69
C SER A 40 -23.68 -6.13 9.82
N SER A 41 -22.40 -5.85 9.72
CA SER A 41 -21.87 -4.49 9.72
C SER A 41 -22.48 -3.78 8.49
N THR A 42 -23.40 -2.85 8.74
CA THR A 42 -24.18 -2.17 7.70
C THR A 42 -23.43 -1.00 7.05
N GLY A 43 -22.11 -0.89 7.27
CA GLY A 43 -21.26 0.16 6.70
C GLY A 43 -20.57 -0.28 5.42
N THR A 44 -20.16 0.70 4.61
CA THR A 44 -19.27 0.48 3.47
C THR A 44 -17.94 -0.11 3.94
N PHE A 45 -17.44 -1.13 3.25
CA PHE A 45 -16.10 -1.69 3.47
C PHE A 45 -15.09 -0.93 2.63
N THR A 46 -14.14 -0.27 3.27
CA THR A 46 -13.21 0.64 2.61
C THR A 46 -11.83 0.01 2.43
N ILE A 47 -11.30 0.08 1.22
CA ILE A 47 -10.03 -0.51 0.84
C ILE A 47 -9.07 0.58 0.33
N GLY A 48 -7.91 0.70 0.95
CA GLY A 48 -6.84 1.58 0.49
C GLY A 48 -5.82 0.83 -0.37
N VAL A 49 -5.33 1.46 -1.43
CA VAL A 49 -4.31 0.89 -2.32
C VAL A 49 -3.14 1.83 -2.41
N ILE A 50 -1.91 1.32 -2.21
CA ILE A 50 -0.69 2.11 -2.43
C ILE A 50 -0.49 2.39 -3.93
N PRO A 51 0.08 3.54 -4.32
CA PRO A 51 0.38 3.86 -5.71
C PRO A 51 1.70 3.21 -6.16
N ALA A 52 1.76 1.87 -6.17
CA ALA A 52 2.95 1.14 -6.62
C ALA A 52 3.30 1.44 -8.08
N GLN A 53 2.29 1.74 -8.89
CA GLN A 53 2.38 2.32 -10.24
C GLN A 53 1.54 3.61 -10.30
N THR A 54 1.83 4.48 -11.28
CA THR A 54 1.13 5.76 -11.46
C THR A 54 -0.38 5.56 -11.61
N GLU A 55 -1.18 6.48 -11.04
CA GLU A 55 -2.64 6.48 -11.16
C GLU A 55 -3.13 6.28 -12.61
N GLY A 56 -4.23 5.55 -12.77
CA GLY A 56 -4.85 5.23 -14.05
C GLY A 56 -4.42 3.89 -14.65
N ALA A 57 -3.26 3.36 -14.29
CA ALA A 57 -2.85 2.02 -14.76
C ALA A 57 -3.72 0.90 -14.15
N MET A 58 -4.30 1.15 -12.98
CA MET A 58 -5.06 0.18 -12.18
C MET A 58 -6.56 0.50 -12.09
N GLU A 59 -7.02 1.66 -12.60
CA GLU A 59 -8.39 2.19 -12.33
C GLU A 59 -9.50 1.19 -12.72
N GLY A 60 -9.48 0.65 -13.94
CA GLY A 60 -10.49 -0.33 -14.38
C GLY A 60 -10.48 -1.64 -13.58
N ALA A 61 -9.32 -2.08 -13.13
CA ALA A 61 -9.19 -3.28 -12.31
C ALA A 61 -9.71 -3.05 -10.89
N MET A 62 -9.55 -1.84 -10.35
CA MET A 62 -10.10 -1.48 -9.04
C MET A 62 -11.63 -1.51 -9.04
N ASP A 63 -12.29 -1.02 -10.11
CA ASP A 63 -13.75 -1.09 -10.27
C ASP A 63 -14.24 -2.54 -10.29
N LYS A 64 -13.52 -3.44 -10.98
CA LYS A 64 -13.85 -4.86 -11.01
C LYS A 64 -13.65 -5.55 -9.66
N LEU A 65 -12.51 -5.30 -9.02
CA LEU A 65 -12.21 -5.82 -7.68
C LEU A 65 -13.28 -5.38 -6.68
N GLN A 66 -13.66 -4.11 -6.71
CA GLN A 66 -14.75 -3.55 -5.90
C GLN A 66 -16.05 -4.32 -6.12
N SER A 67 -16.42 -4.60 -7.39
CA SER A 67 -17.64 -5.35 -7.71
C SER A 67 -17.59 -6.78 -7.18
N ILE A 68 -16.46 -7.49 -7.36
CA ILE A 68 -16.26 -8.86 -6.88
C ILE A 68 -16.42 -8.91 -5.36
N LEU A 69 -15.77 -7.99 -4.64
CA LEU A 69 -15.80 -7.97 -3.18
C LEU A 69 -17.16 -7.50 -2.64
N THR A 70 -17.88 -6.61 -3.35
CA THR A 70 -19.25 -6.22 -3.00
C THR A 70 -20.19 -7.43 -3.04
N ASP A 71 -20.09 -8.23 -4.10
CA ASP A 71 -20.92 -9.42 -4.25
C ASP A 71 -20.62 -10.47 -3.17
N GLU A 72 -19.33 -10.69 -2.83
CA GLU A 72 -18.93 -11.68 -1.84
C GLU A 72 -19.26 -11.25 -0.40
N LEU A 73 -19.01 -9.99 -0.05
CA LEU A 73 -19.26 -9.47 1.30
C LEU A 73 -20.73 -9.13 1.54
N GLY A 74 -21.56 -9.04 0.47
CA GLY A 74 -22.97 -8.66 0.56
C GLY A 74 -23.21 -7.25 1.12
N ARG A 75 -22.21 -6.36 1.02
CA ARG A 75 -22.25 -4.95 1.42
C ARG A 75 -21.46 -4.07 0.47
N ASP A 76 -21.71 -2.76 0.49
CA ASP A 76 -20.98 -1.82 -0.36
C ASP A 76 -19.47 -1.87 -0.04
N VAL A 77 -18.65 -1.93 -1.08
CA VAL A 77 -17.18 -1.85 -1.02
C VAL A 77 -16.73 -0.59 -1.77
N GLU A 78 -15.78 0.14 -1.25
CA GLU A 78 -15.12 1.26 -1.91
C GLU A 78 -13.61 1.00 -1.95
N VAL A 79 -12.99 1.16 -3.13
CA VAL A 79 -11.55 1.01 -3.33
C VAL A 79 -10.97 2.37 -3.72
N GLU A 80 -9.97 2.84 -2.98
CA GLU A 80 -9.33 4.14 -3.21
C GLU A 80 -7.81 3.96 -3.34
N VAL A 81 -7.23 4.51 -4.42
CA VAL A 81 -5.78 4.61 -4.58
C VAL A 81 -5.31 5.89 -3.87
N TYR A 82 -4.38 5.74 -2.94
CA TYR A 82 -3.85 6.85 -2.16
C TYR A 82 -2.69 7.56 -2.90
N PRO A 83 -2.39 8.81 -2.55
CA PRO A 83 -1.34 9.58 -3.25
C PRO A 83 0.08 9.10 -2.94
N ASP A 84 0.29 8.42 -1.81
CA ASP A 84 1.57 7.85 -1.39
C ASP A 84 1.38 6.68 -0.42
N TYR A 85 2.45 5.92 -0.18
CA TYR A 85 2.42 4.73 0.68
C TYR A 85 2.10 5.07 2.14
N ASN A 86 2.59 6.20 2.65
CA ASN A 86 2.33 6.62 4.03
C ASN A 86 0.86 6.95 4.25
N GLY A 87 0.19 7.51 3.24
CA GLY A 87 -1.25 7.79 3.29
C GLY A 87 -2.08 6.57 3.62
N VAL A 88 -1.77 5.42 3.00
CA VAL A 88 -2.47 4.14 3.28
C VAL A 88 -2.14 3.63 4.68
N VAL A 89 -0.86 3.73 5.11
CA VAL A 89 -0.44 3.35 6.48
C VAL A 89 -1.22 4.16 7.53
N GLU A 90 -1.29 5.48 7.35
CA GLU A 90 -2.00 6.34 8.31
C GLU A 90 -3.53 6.14 8.23
N ALA A 91 -4.09 5.88 7.04
CA ALA A 91 -5.51 5.56 6.91
C ALA A 91 -5.87 4.28 7.70
N MET A 92 -5.05 3.23 7.63
CA MET A 92 -5.19 2.01 8.43
C MET A 92 -5.05 2.30 9.92
N ASN A 93 -4.04 3.07 10.32
CA ASN A 93 -3.77 3.42 11.72
C ASN A 93 -4.91 4.23 12.36
N TYR A 94 -5.57 5.10 11.61
CA TYR A 94 -6.70 5.90 12.07
C TYR A 94 -8.09 5.29 11.78
N GLU A 95 -8.14 3.99 11.46
CA GLU A 95 -9.39 3.26 11.20
C GLU A 95 -10.26 3.93 10.11
N LYS A 96 -9.62 4.45 9.05
CA LYS A 96 -10.29 5.07 7.90
C LYS A 96 -10.55 4.08 6.78
N ILE A 97 -9.80 2.98 6.78
CA ILE A 97 -9.94 1.87 5.85
C ILE A 97 -9.97 0.55 6.63
N ASP A 98 -10.72 -0.41 6.11
CA ASP A 98 -10.89 -1.74 6.70
C ASP A 98 -9.84 -2.73 6.20
N MET A 99 -9.37 -2.53 4.99
CA MET A 99 -8.37 -3.36 4.31
C MET A 99 -7.44 -2.50 3.46
N ALA A 100 -6.24 -2.99 3.18
CA ALA A 100 -5.35 -2.32 2.25
C ALA A 100 -4.46 -3.29 1.46
N TYR A 101 -4.10 -2.86 0.24
CA TYR A 101 -2.97 -3.38 -0.52
C TYR A 101 -1.73 -2.58 -0.16
N PHE A 102 -0.71 -3.28 0.37
CA PHE A 102 0.54 -2.70 0.82
C PHE A 102 1.74 -3.29 0.08
N GLY A 103 2.85 -2.56 0.05
CA GLY A 103 4.16 -3.18 -0.09
C GLY A 103 4.59 -3.83 1.22
N PRO A 104 5.52 -4.80 1.22
CA PRO A 104 5.91 -5.51 2.46
C PRO A 104 6.40 -4.57 3.57
N LEU A 105 7.18 -3.51 3.27
CA LEU A 105 7.62 -2.54 4.28
C LEU A 105 6.45 -1.70 4.83
N SER A 106 5.64 -1.11 3.94
CA SER A 106 4.50 -0.30 4.39
C SER A 106 3.49 -1.14 5.19
N TYR A 107 3.34 -2.44 4.86
CA TYR A 107 2.58 -3.39 5.67
C TYR A 107 3.20 -3.58 7.07
N VAL A 108 4.50 -3.82 7.15
CA VAL A 108 5.18 -4.00 8.44
C VAL A 108 5.02 -2.76 9.33
N ILE A 109 5.10 -1.55 8.74
CA ILE A 109 4.84 -0.30 9.46
C ILE A 109 3.37 -0.19 9.90
N ALA A 110 2.41 -0.58 9.04
CA ALA A 110 0.99 -0.59 9.39
C ALA A 110 0.67 -1.64 10.47
N ASN A 111 1.28 -2.83 10.40
CA ASN A 111 1.16 -3.86 11.45
C ASN A 111 1.68 -3.36 12.80
N ASP A 112 2.83 -2.68 12.82
CA ASP A 112 3.42 -2.11 14.03
C ASP A 112 2.52 -1.03 14.67
N LYS A 113 1.96 -0.14 13.84
CA LYS A 113 1.12 0.99 14.31
C LYS A 113 -0.32 0.60 14.67
N SER A 114 -0.93 -0.29 13.90
CA SER A 114 -2.38 -0.57 13.96
C SER A 114 -2.73 -2.03 14.24
N GLY A 115 -1.75 -2.94 14.26
CA GLY A 115 -2.00 -4.37 14.38
C GLY A 115 -2.64 -4.98 13.12
N ALA A 116 -2.51 -4.34 11.95
CA ALA A 116 -3.02 -4.86 10.69
C ALA A 116 -2.53 -6.31 10.43
N LYS A 117 -3.37 -7.14 9.82
CA LYS A 117 -3.11 -8.57 9.60
C LYS A 117 -3.05 -8.86 8.11
N ALA A 118 -1.95 -9.41 7.62
CA ALA A 118 -1.87 -9.95 6.26
C ALA A 118 -2.77 -11.19 6.14
N ILE A 119 -3.55 -11.26 5.07
CA ILE A 119 -4.48 -12.37 4.84
C ILE A 119 -4.33 -13.01 3.46
N ILE A 120 -3.89 -12.24 2.46
CA ILE A 120 -3.72 -12.67 1.06
C ILE A 120 -2.46 -12.03 0.50
N THR A 121 -1.82 -12.72 -0.45
CA THR A 121 -0.79 -12.18 -1.33
C THR A 121 -0.97 -12.67 -2.75
N GLN A 122 -0.38 -11.97 -3.72
CA GLN A 122 -0.40 -12.37 -5.12
C GLN A 122 0.69 -13.39 -5.45
N LEU A 123 0.44 -14.19 -6.49
CA LEU A 123 1.41 -15.09 -7.09
C LEU A 123 1.96 -14.48 -8.38
N ILE A 124 3.27 -14.46 -8.54
CA ILE A 124 3.97 -14.12 -9.77
C ILE A 124 4.56 -15.42 -10.33
N ASP A 125 4.15 -15.80 -11.54
CA ASP A 125 4.55 -17.09 -12.14
C ASP A 125 4.29 -18.30 -11.22
N GLY A 126 3.23 -18.22 -10.39
CA GLY A 126 2.84 -19.26 -9.45
C GLY A 126 3.62 -19.26 -8.13
N GLU A 127 4.52 -18.32 -7.88
CA GLU A 127 5.28 -18.17 -6.63
C GLU A 127 4.94 -16.84 -5.92
N PRO A 128 4.87 -16.79 -4.57
CA PRO A 128 4.60 -15.57 -3.81
C PRO A 128 5.88 -14.77 -3.54
N PHE A 129 6.77 -14.62 -4.53
CA PHE A 129 8.07 -13.98 -4.38
C PHE A 129 8.38 -13.04 -5.54
N TYR A 130 9.20 -12.03 -5.23
CA TYR A 130 9.78 -11.10 -6.18
C TYR A 130 11.18 -10.66 -5.70
N HIS A 131 11.82 -9.72 -6.42
CA HIS A 131 13.13 -9.18 -6.10
C HIS A 131 13.13 -7.65 -6.13
N SER A 132 14.07 -7.04 -5.44
CA SER A 132 14.47 -5.67 -5.70
C SER A 132 15.55 -5.67 -6.78
N TYR A 133 15.36 -4.85 -7.80
CA TYR A 133 16.36 -4.58 -8.83
C TYR A 133 16.97 -3.20 -8.67
N ILE A 134 18.27 -3.07 -9.01
CA ILE A 134 18.85 -1.80 -9.39
C ILE A 134 19.05 -1.87 -10.90
N ILE A 135 18.46 -0.90 -11.59
CA ILE A 135 18.46 -0.80 -13.07
C ILE A 135 19.23 0.42 -13.53
N THR A 136 19.80 0.35 -14.74
CA THR A 136 20.48 1.44 -15.42
C THR A 136 20.15 1.43 -16.91
N HIS A 137 20.35 2.57 -17.60
CA HIS A 137 20.17 2.61 -19.05
C HIS A 137 21.25 1.78 -19.76
N SER A 138 20.88 1.06 -20.82
CA SER A 138 21.78 0.14 -21.53
C SER A 138 22.98 0.84 -22.20
N ASP A 139 22.88 2.14 -22.50
CA ASP A 139 23.99 2.95 -23.02
C ASP A 139 25.03 3.31 -21.94
N ASN A 140 24.69 3.17 -20.66
CA ASN A 140 25.63 3.40 -19.58
C ASN A 140 26.72 2.32 -19.56
N PRO A 141 27.96 2.64 -19.16
CA PRO A 141 29.08 1.71 -19.26
C PRO A 141 29.05 0.57 -18.24
N TRP A 142 28.20 0.65 -17.22
CA TRP A 142 28.19 -0.26 -16.07
C TRP A 142 27.38 -1.54 -16.35
N ASN A 143 27.96 -2.70 -16.04
CA ASN A 143 27.31 -4.01 -16.18
C ASN A 143 27.02 -4.68 -14.83
N SER A 144 27.48 -4.09 -13.75
CA SER A 144 27.23 -4.53 -12.37
C SER A 144 27.10 -3.35 -11.43
N LEU A 145 26.56 -3.59 -10.24
CA LEU A 145 26.47 -2.57 -9.20
C LEU A 145 27.88 -2.09 -8.77
N GLU A 146 28.86 -3.00 -8.70
CA GLU A 146 30.24 -2.67 -8.36
C GLU A 146 30.82 -1.62 -9.33
N GLU A 147 30.67 -1.85 -10.64
CA GLU A 147 31.14 -0.92 -11.68
C GLU A 147 30.46 0.45 -11.56
N LEU A 148 29.16 0.48 -11.25
CA LEU A 148 28.43 1.74 -11.02
C LEU A 148 28.97 2.46 -9.79
N LEU A 149 29.17 1.75 -8.67
CA LEU A 149 29.61 2.35 -7.40
C LEU A 149 31.03 2.88 -7.43
N GLU A 150 31.93 2.32 -8.27
CA GLU A 150 33.26 2.91 -8.53
C GLU A 150 33.16 4.32 -9.15
N ASN A 151 32.00 4.67 -9.72
CA ASN A 151 31.72 5.95 -10.34
C ASN A 151 30.54 6.69 -9.69
N SER A 152 30.23 6.39 -8.43
CA SER A 152 29.05 6.90 -7.71
C SER A 152 28.87 8.41 -7.82
N GLN A 153 29.97 9.18 -7.79
CA GLN A 153 29.94 10.64 -7.87
C GLN A 153 29.39 11.22 -9.19
N ASP A 154 29.32 10.40 -10.24
CA ASP A 154 28.75 10.76 -11.53
C ASP A 154 27.31 10.22 -11.71
N VAL A 155 26.76 9.55 -10.70
CA VAL A 155 25.46 8.88 -10.72
C VAL A 155 24.38 9.69 -10.00
N ASN A 156 23.32 10.07 -10.71
CA ASN A 156 22.06 10.47 -10.10
C ASN A 156 21.25 9.20 -9.85
N PHE A 157 20.95 8.90 -8.59
CA PHE A 157 20.25 7.68 -8.20
C PHE A 157 18.79 7.96 -7.86
N ALA A 158 17.87 7.10 -8.32
CA ALA A 158 16.44 7.20 -7.99
C ALA A 158 15.98 6.03 -7.14
N PHE A 159 15.44 6.35 -5.97
CA PHE A 159 14.60 5.43 -5.19
C PHE A 159 13.14 5.53 -5.63
N GLY A 160 12.29 4.56 -5.23
CA GLY A 160 10.84 4.59 -5.38
C GLY A 160 10.16 5.51 -4.36
N ASP A 161 9.15 5.00 -3.64
CA ASP A 161 8.58 5.67 -2.46
C ASP A 161 9.46 5.37 -1.22
N PRO A 162 9.64 6.29 -0.27
CA PRO A 162 10.41 6.05 0.96
C PRO A 162 9.95 4.82 1.76
N ASN A 163 8.65 4.50 1.74
CA ASN A 163 8.07 3.32 2.39
C ASN A 163 7.97 2.09 1.48
N SER A 164 8.63 2.12 0.32
CA SER A 164 8.73 0.97 -0.57
C SER A 164 9.80 -0.01 -0.09
N THR A 165 9.52 -1.31 -0.16
CA THR A 165 10.48 -2.37 0.14
C THR A 165 11.58 -2.44 -0.89
N SER A 166 11.23 -2.74 -2.14
CA SER A 166 12.16 -2.96 -3.24
C SER A 166 12.62 -1.67 -3.91
N GLY A 167 11.83 -0.60 -3.80
CA GLY A 167 12.21 0.71 -4.33
C GLY A 167 13.03 1.56 -3.35
N SER A 168 13.11 1.19 -2.07
CA SER A 168 13.79 1.99 -1.04
C SER A 168 14.53 1.14 -0.02
N LEU A 169 13.86 0.39 0.87
CA LEU A 169 14.48 -0.28 2.01
C LEU A 169 15.63 -1.22 1.61
N ILE A 170 15.36 -2.18 0.75
CA ILE A 170 16.32 -3.24 0.39
C ILE A 170 17.52 -2.67 -0.38
N PRO A 171 17.32 -1.83 -1.44
CA PRO A 171 18.46 -1.21 -2.11
C PRO A 171 19.22 -0.23 -1.21
N SER A 172 18.57 0.47 -0.26
CA SER A 172 19.29 1.32 0.72
C SER A 172 20.23 0.50 1.59
N ILE A 173 19.78 -0.65 2.11
CA ILE A 173 20.60 -1.55 2.92
C ILE A 173 21.82 -2.03 2.12
N GLU A 174 21.62 -2.46 0.87
CA GLU A 174 22.72 -2.88 0.00
C GLU A 174 23.74 -1.75 -0.21
N LEU A 175 23.25 -0.54 -0.49
CA LEU A 175 24.11 0.64 -0.71
C LEU A 175 24.81 1.10 0.59
N GLN A 176 24.16 0.93 1.76
CA GLN A 176 24.76 1.17 3.08
C GLN A 176 25.87 0.18 3.38
N ASP A 177 25.63 -1.12 3.15
CA ASP A 177 26.62 -2.18 3.40
C ASP A 177 27.86 -2.01 2.50
N ARG A 178 27.70 -1.32 1.34
CA ARG A 178 28.82 -0.92 0.45
C ARG A 178 29.42 0.45 0.79
N GLY A 179 28.87 1.16 1.76
CA GLY A 179 29.40 2.42 2.30
C GLY A 179 29.17 3.64 1.41
N VAL A 180 28.28 3.58 0.40
CA VAL A 180 28.04 4.69 -0.55
C VAL A 180 26.77 5.48 -0.26
N TYR A 181 25.93 5.00 0.64
CA TYR A 181 24.68 5.65 1.07
C TYR A 181 24.48 5.43 2.56
N GLN A 182 24.15 6.47 3.32
CA GLN A 182 23.75 6.40 4.72
C GLN A 182 22.36 6.99 4.93
N SER A 183 22.07 8.08 4.24
CA SER A 183 20.79 8.76 4.24
C SER A 183 20.67 9.64 2.98
N ASP A 184 19.51 10.28 2.79
CA ASP A 184 19.26 11.21 1.70
C ASP A 184 20.23 12.40 1.66
N ASP A 185 20.74 12.79 2.84
CA ASP A 185 21.70 13.90 3.01
C ASP A 185 23.16 13.41 3.14
N GLU A 186 23.39 12.10 3.27
CA GLU A 186 24.72 11.51 3.46
C GLU A 186 24.94 10.33 2.51
N HIS A 187 25.46 10.63 1.31
CA HIS A 187 25.73 9.67 0.25
C HIS A 187 26.89 10.12 -0.65
N GLU A 188 27.45 9.19 -1.43
CA GLU A 188 28.50 9.43 -2.42
C GLU A 188 27.99 9.66 -3.85
N PHE A 189 26.67 9.58 -4.08
CA PHE A 189 26.06 9.83 -5.38
C PHE A 189 26.08 11.33 -5.73
N ALA A 190 26.06 11.66 -7.04
CA ALA A 190 25.88 13.04 -7.50
C ALA A 190 24.58 13.66 -6.97
N SER A 191 23.51 12.87 -6.96
CA SER A 191 22.26 13.21 -6.28
C SER A 191 21.44 11.95 -6.00
N VAL A 192 20.54 12.05 -5.00
CA VAL A 192 19.53 11.05 -4.69
C VAL A 192 18.16 11.71 -4.79
N ARG A 193 17.17 10.99 -5.31
CA ARG A 193 15.77 11.43 -5.32
C ARG A 193 14.81 10.26 -5.18
N PHE A 194 13.60 10.58 -4.71
CA PHE A 194 12.48 9.64 -4.67
C PHE A 194 11.50 9.95 -5.80
N THR A 195 11.06 8.92 -6.52
CA THR A 195 10.14 9.05 -7.66
C THR A 195 8.68 8.83 -7.27
N GLY A 196 8.45 8.19 -6.12
CA GLY A 196 7.14 7.90 -5.58
C GLY A 196 6.49 6.62 -6.12
N SER A 197 6.92 6.09 -7.28
CA SER A 197 6.38 4.85 -7.85
C SER A 197 7.41 4.11 -8.70
N HIS A 198 7.17 2.82 -8.96
CA HIS A 198 8.10 1.98 -9.70
C HIS A 198 8.18 2.33 -11.19
N ASP A 199 7.04 2.63 -11.82
CA ASP A 199 7.00 3.04 -13.22
C ASP A 199 7.67 4.41 -13.45
N ALA A 200 7.52 5.34 -12.50
CA ALA A 200 8.23 6.62 -12.55
C ALA A 200 9.75 6.43 -12.46
N THR A 201 10.23 5.47 -11.64
CA THR A 201 11.66 5.12 -11.58
C THR A 201 12.14 4.53 -12.92
N ALA A 202 11.42 3.55 -13.47
CA ALA A 202 11.78 2.93 -14.74
C ALA A 202 11.83 3.95 -15.89
N LEU A 203 10.82 4.83 -15.98
CA LEU A 203 10.76 5.91 -16.97
C LEU A 203 11.91 6.91 -16.80
N ALA A 204 12.27 7.25 -15.55
CA ALA A 204 13.38 8.15 -15.28
C ALA A 204 14.72 7.58 -15.77
N VAL A 205 14.94 6.26 -15.58
CA VAL A 205 16.13 5.56 -16.11
C VAL A 205 16.09 5.48 -17.62
N GLN A 206 14.97 5.02 -18.21
CA GLN A 206 14.84 4.90 -19.68
C GLN A 206 15.05 6.25 -20.39
N ASN A 207 14.53 7.33 -19.82
CA ASN A 207 14.68 8.67 -20.40
C ASN A 207 15.99 9.35 -19.99
N GLN A 208 16.93 8.63 -19.37
CA GLN A 208 18.24 9.13 -18.94
C GLN A 208 18.13 10.39 -18.05
N GLN A 209 17.07 10.47 -17.23
CA GLN A 209 16.89 11.55 -16.25
C GLN A 209 17.64 11.25 -14.95
N VAL A 210 17.98 9.98 -14.75
CA VAL A 210 18.89 9.44 -13.74
C VAL A 210 19.72 8.33 -14.37
N GLU A 211 20.89 8.07 -13.82
CA GLU A 211 21.78 7.02 -14.30
C GLU A 211 21.37 5.64 -13.81
N ALA A 212 20.78 5.55 -12.61
CA ALA A 212 20.31 4.29 -12.04
C ALA A 212 19.08 4.51 -11.12
N GLY A 213 18.37 3.43 -10.86
CA GLY A 213 17.23 3.47 -9.94
C GLY A 213 16.84 2.09 -9.42
N ALA A 214 16.12 2.09 -8.29
CA ALA A 214 15.64 0.89 -7.61
C ALA A 214 14.17 0.62 -7.94
N ILE A 215 13.84 -0.64 -8.25
CA ILE A 215 12.52 -1.04 -8.72
C ILE A 215 12.15 -2.45 -8.27
N ASP A 216 10.86 -2.73 -8.18
CA ASP A 216 10.26 -4.05 -8.07
C ASP A 216 10.45 -4.86 -9.36
N SER A 217 10.94 -6.09 -9.26
CA SER A 217 11.21 -6.96 -10.42
C SER A 217 9.93 -7.38 -11.16
N ALA A 218 8.84 -7.65 -10.44
CA ALA A 218 7.58 -8.07 -11.04
C ALA A 218 6.94 -6.91 -11.80
N ILE A 219 6.90 -5.72 -11.18
CA ILE A 219 6.40 -4.50 -11.84
C ILE A 219 7.29 -4.14 -13.04
N PHE A 220 8.61 -4.24 -12.91
CA PHE A 220 9.53 -3.98 -14.05
C PHE A 220 9.22 -4.90 -15.23
N ASN A 221 9.10 -6.20 -14.99
CA ASN A 221 8.77 -7.17 -16.04
C ASN A 221 7.41 -6.86 -16.69
N GLN A 222 6.38 -6.55 -15.88
CA GLN A 222 5.07 -6.15 -16.37
C GLN A 222 5.12 -4.88 -17.24
N LEU A 223 5.92 -3.88 -16.86
CA LEU A 223 6.11 -2.66 -17.66
C LEU A 223 6.75 -2.96 -19.02
N VAL A 224 7.71 -3.89 -19.04
CA VAL A 224 8.34 -4.34 -20.29
C VAL A 224 7.36 -5.14 -21.15
N GLU A 225 6.64 -6.09 -20.59
CA GLU A 225 5.67 -6.93 -21.30
C GLU A 225 4.51 -6.13 -21.89
N SER A 226 4.04 -5.10 -21.15
CA SER A 226 3.00 -4.18 -21.64
C SER A 226 3.50 -3.15 -22.65
N GLY A 227 4.82 -3.08 -22.87
CA GLY A 227 5.45 -2.11 -23.77
C GLY A 227 5.46 -0.67 -23.24
N LYS A 228 5.19 -0.46 -21.95
CA LYS A 228 5.32 0.86 -21.30
C LYS A 228 6.79 1.26 -21.15
N ILE A 229 7.66 0.27 -21.02
CA ILE A 229 9.11 0.41 -20.95
C ILE A 229 9.73 -0.47 -22.06
N ASP A 230 10.74 0.06 -22.73
CA ASP A 230 11.56 -0.70 -23.67
C ASP A 230 12.67 -1.44 -22.91
N GLY A 231 12.49 -2.74 -22.70
CA GLY A 231 13.44 -3.57 -21.97
C GLY A 231 14.83 -3.64 -22.62
N GLU A 232 14.97 -3.35 -23.92
CA GLU A 232 16.29 -3.30 -24.58
C GLU A 232 17.11 -2.06 -24.17
N GLN A 233 16.43 -1.02 -23.70
CA GLN A 233 17.07 0.21 -23.22
C GLN A 233 17.46 0.17 -21.74
N ILE A 234 17.11 -0.88 -21.02
CA ILE A 234 17.38 -0.99 -19.57
C ILE A 234 18.13 -2.28 -19.29
N ARG A 235 19.08 -2.19 -18.36
CA ARG A 235 19.84 -3.31 -17.83
C ARG A 235 19.66 -3.39 -16.32
N THR A 236 19.36 -4.57 -15.80
CA THR A 236 19.46 -4.87 -14.37
C THR A 236 20.94 -5.12 -14.05
N ILE A 237 21.46 -4.39 -13.05
CA ILE A 237 22.86 -4.47 -12.61
C ILE A 237 23.00 -5.03 -11.20
N TRP A 238 21.89 -5.21 -10.49
CA TRP A 238 21.82 -5.87 -9.20
C TRP A 238 20.43 -6.43 -8.95
N GLU A 239 20.37 -7.55 -8.24
CA GLU A 239 19.17 -8.25 -7.82
C GLU A 239 19.32 -8.69 -6.36
N SER A 240 18.29 -8.48 -5.55
CA SER A 240 18.23 -8.92 -4.16
C SER A 240 17.95 -10.41 -4.03
N ASP A 241 18.07 -10.95 -2.81
CA ASP A 241 17.41 -12.19 -2.43
C ASP A 241 15.89 -12.09 -2.63
N LYS A 242 15.21 -13.27 -2.66
CA LYS A 242 13.74 -13.34 -2.76
C LYS A 242 13.06 -12.59 -1.61
N LEU A 243 12.08 -11.77 -1.95
CA LEU A 243 11.20 -11.03 -1.04
C LEU A 243 9.80 -11.65 -1.15
N PHE A 244 9.09 -11.79 -0.03
CA PHE A 244 7.70 -12.22 -0.07
C PHE A 244 6.83 -11.12 -0.67
N GLN A 245 5.81 -11.50 -1.45
CA GLN A 245 5.03 -10.57 -2.26
C GLN A 245 4.12 -9.64 -1.43
N TYR A 246 3.56 -8.64 -2.09
CA TYR A 246 2.72 -7.59 -1.51
C TYR A 246 1.48 -8.17 -0.83
N PRO A 247 1.22 -7.81 0.44
CA PRO A 247 0.03 -8.28 1.15
C PRO A 247 -1.19 -7.43 0.87
N TRP A 248 -2.33 -8.11 0.87
CA TRP A 248 -3.60 -7.56 1.24
C TRP A 248 -3.78 -7.79 2.75
N ALA A 249 -3.94 -6.72 3.51
CA ALA A 249 -4.02 -6.78 4.95
C ALA A 249 -5.28 -6.08 5.46
N VAL A 250 -5.92 -6.67 6.47
CA VAL A 250 -7.11 -6.13 7.10
C VAL A 250 -6.76 -5.42 8.40
N HIS A 251 -7.63 -4.50 8.84
CA HIS A 251 -7.52 -3.89 10.16
C HIS A 251 -7.63 -4.96 11.27
N GLN A 252 -6.93 -4.76 12.38
CA GLN A 252 -6.89 -5.74 13.49
C GLN A 252 -8.27 -6.16 14.04
N ASN A 253 -9.27 -5.28 13.92
CA ASN A 253 -10.64 -5.47 14.42
C ASN A 253 -11.55 -6.21 13.43
N THR A 254 -11.08 -6.56 12.22
CA THR A 254 -11.85 -7.33 11.24
C THR A 254 -12.17 -8.71 11.81
N ASP A 255 -13.43 -9.10 11.78
CA ASP A 255 -13.89 -10.39 12.26
C ASP A 255 -13.50 -11.53 11.32
N GLU A 256 -13.46 -12.76 11.84
CA GLU A 256 -12.98 -13.94 11.13
C GLU A 256 -13.87 -14.29 9.93
N GLU A 257 -15.19 -14.11 10.03
CA GLU A 257 -16.13 -14.38 8.93
C GLU A 257 -15.84 -13.47 7.73
N THR A 258 -15.58 -12.18 7.98
CA THR A 258 -15.15 -11.23 6.94
C THR A 258 -13.80 -11.62 6.35
N ILE A 259 -12.83 -12.07 7.16
CA ILE A 259 -11.52 -12.52 6.69
C ILE A 259 -11.67 -13.74 5.79
N GLU A 260 -12.42 -14.77 6.20
CA GLU A 260 -12.67 -15.98 5.40
C GLU A 260 -13.38 -15.65 4.07
N ALA A 261 -14.36 -14.74 4.08
CA ALA A 261 -15.02 -14.28 2.87
C ALA A 261 -14.07 -13.57 1.90
N LEU A 262 -13.22 -12.65 2.41
CA LEU A 262 -12.20 -11.97 1.62
C LEU A 262 -11.18 -12.96 1.02
N GLN A 263 -10.67 -13.91 1.82
CA GLN A 263 -9.76 -14.94 1.34
C GLN A 263 -10.41 -15.78 0.24
N SER A 264 -11.66 -16.22 0.45
CA SER A 264 -12.43 -16.98 -0.55
C SER A 264 -12.59 -16.20 -1.86
N ALA A 265 -12.94 -14.92 -1.78
CA ALA A 265 -13.10 -14.05 -2.95
C ALA A 265 -11.78 -13.92 -3.73
N PHE A 266 -10.67 -13.57 -3.05
CA PHE A 266 -9.38 -13.40 -3.73
C PHE A 266 -8.86 -14.70 -4.36
N LEU A 267 -8.98 -15.83 -3.66
CA LEU A 267 -8.54 -17.14 -4.17
C LEU A 267 -9.36 -17.59 -5.40
N ALA A 268 -10.57 -17.07 -5.60
CA ALA A 268 -11.45 -17.36 -6.73
C ALA A 268 -11.30 -16.38 -7.88
N ILE A 269 -10.47 -15.33 -7.79
CA ILE A 269 -10.28 -14.35 -8.87
C ILE A 269 -9.60 -15.01 -10.06
N GLU A 270 -10.33 -15.06 -11.19
CA GLU A 270 -9.85 -15.48 -12.51
C GLU A 270 -9.96 -14.34 -13.55
N ASP A 271 -10.47 -13.16 -13.16
CA ASP A 271 -10.59 -12.01 -14.06
C ASP A 271 -9.20 -11.50 -14.44
N GLN A 272 -8.89 -11.60 -15.75
CA GLN A 272 -7.56 -11.29 -16.25
C GLN A 272 -7.17 -9.81 -16.08
N GLU A 273 -8.14 -8.89 -16.13
CA GLU A 273 -7.85 -7.46 -15.95
C GLU A 273 -7.46 -7.16 -14.52
N VAL A 274 -8.07 -7.85 -13.53
CA VAL A 274 -7.67 -7.75 -12.12
C VAL A 274 -6.29 -8.36 -11.94
N LEU A 275 -6.03 -9.56 -12.47
CA LEU A 275 -4.74 -10.22 -12.37
C LEU A 275 -3.62 -9.39 -13.02
N ASP A 276 -3.85 -8.89 -14.24
CA ASP A 276 -2.87 -8.07 -14.97
C ASP A 276 -2.52 -6.77 -14.25
N ALA A 277 -3.49 -6.15 -13.54
CA ALA A 277 -3.23 -4.91 -12.80
C ALA A 277 -2.20 -5.10 -11.68
N PHE A 278 -2.19 -6.29 -11.06
CA PHE A 278 -1.22 -6.65 -10.02
C PHE A 278 -0.03 -7.45 -10.55
N GLY A 279 0.04 -7.71 -11.87
CA GLY A 279 1.04 -8.59 -12.47
C GLY A 279 0.94 -10.03 -11.93
N ALA A 280 -0.26 -10.43 -11.50
CA ALA A 280 -0.49 -11.68 -10.79
C ALA A 280 -0.90 -12.81 -11.73
N THR A 281 -0.54 -14.04 -11.39
CA THR A 281 -1.08 -15.27 -11.98
C THR A 281 -2.15 -15.91 -11.11
N GLY A 282 -2.45 -15.33 -9.95
CA GLY A 282 -3.42 -15.75 -8.95
C GLY A 282 -3.08 -15.19 -7.58
N PHE A 283 -3.80 -15.64 -6.58
CA PHE A 283 -3.60 -15.24 -5.18
C PHE A 283 -3.42 -16.47 -4.28
N THR A 284 -2.81 -16.29 -3.11
CA THR A 284 -2.66 -17.29 -2.07
C THR A 284 -2.81 -16.65 -0.69
N GLU A 285 -3.13 -17.45 0.33
CA GLU A 285 -3.14 -16.98 1.70
C GLU A 285 -1.76 -16.47 2.12
N ALA A 286 -1.75 -15.48 2.99
CA ALA A 286 -0.57 -14.91 3.61
C ALA A 286 -0.80 -14.69 5.11
N SER A 287 0.29 -14.55 5.85
CA SER A 287 0.28 -14.31 7.29
C SER A 287 1.35 -13.29 7.67
N ASN A 288 1.29 -12.80 8.90
CA ASN A 288 2.28 -11.84 9.40
C ASN A 288 3.71 -12.42 9.39
N GLU A 289 3.85 -13.74 9.60
CA GLU A 289 5.12 -14.46 9.67
C GLU A 289 5.88 -14.41 8.34
N ASP A 290 5.18 -14.31 7.22
CA ASP A 290 5.78 -14.25 5.88
C ASP A 290 6.60 -12.96 5.66
N TYR A 291 6.33 -11.93 6.45
CA TYR A 291 6.98 -10.61 6.38
C TYR A 291 8.04 -10.39 7.46
N GLU A 292 8.39 -11.42 8.23
CA GLU A 292 9.34 -11.31 9.36
C GLU A 292 10.72 -10.81 8.91
N SER A 293 11.21 -11.22 7.76
CA SER A 293 12.49 -10.74 7.21
C SER A 293 12.49 -9.22 6.97
N ILE A 294 11.38 -8.67 6.49
CA ILE A 294 11.21 -7.23 6.27
C ILE A 294 11.04 -6.52 7.61
N ARG A 295 10.35 -7.13 8.57
CA ARG A 295 10.25 -6.59 9.94
C ARG A 295 11.62 -6.44 10.57
N GLN A 296 12.48 -7.45 10.49
CA GLN A 296 13.85 -7.38 11.01
C GLN A 296 14.69 -6.32 10.30
N ALA A 297 14.54 -6.16 8.99
CA ALA A 297 15.18 -5.11 8.23
C ALA A 297 14.71 -3.70 8.66
N ALA A 298 13.40 -3.52 8.85
CA ALA A 298 12.80 -2.27 9.30
C ALA A 298 13.25 -1.88 10.73
N LEU A 299 13.31 -2.87 11.66
CA LEU A 299 13.85 -2.68 13.02
C LEU A 299 15.32 -2.22 12.99
N LYS A 300 16.15 -2.91 12.17
CA LYS A 300 17.58 -2.54 12.03
C LYS A 300 17.78 -1.12 11.51
N GLN A 301 16.85 -0.65 10.65
CA GLN A 301 16.86 0.70 10.09
C GLN A 301 16.16 1.73 10.99
N GLY A 302 15.56 1.32 12.12
CA GLY A 302 14.84 2.22 13.03
C GLY A 302 13.53 2.77 12.46
N LEU A 303 12.91 2.07 11.50
CA LEU A 303 11.65 2.45 10.88
C LEU A 303 10.43 2.01 11.69
N ILE A 304 10.61 1.04 12.58
CA ILE A 304 9.63 0.56 13.58
C ILE A 304 10.36 0.33 14.91
N GLU A 305 9.61 0.21 16.01
CA GLU A 305 10.12 -0.04 17.36
C GLU A 305 9.98 -1.54 17.75
N GLU A 306 10.74 -2.00 18.79
CA GLU A 306 10.65 -3.37 19.34
C GLU A 306 9.36 -3.60 20.13
#